data_ad5fac1a4c5fd8f114c56ba36ad685b3
#
_entry.id   ad5fac1a4c5fd8f114c56ba36ad685b3
#
_cell.length_a   1.000
_cell.length_b   1.000
_cell.length_c   1.000
_cell.angle_alpha   90.00
_cell.angle_beta   90.00
_cell.angle_gamma   90.00
#
_symmetry.space_group_name_H-M   'P 1'
#
loop_
_entity.id
_entity.type
_entity.pdbx_description
1 polymer ?
#
loop_
_entity_poly.entity_id
_entity_poly.type
_entity_poly.pdbx_seq_one_letter_code
_entity_poly.pdbx_strand_id
1 'polypeptide(L)'
;MSGKPSFRWVKMLIFLTILIGLAGYSYNKVSSNSQEPPQPKKDRGQSGLGVESMVNDSKQERYAIHYPVFHIKEIDEQIKDYVNQELAGFKEDNAKAQAQDEDGPFELNIKYKVVYYTKDTASVVLNQYIEAGGVSGTTSVKTFNADLKQKKLLSLQDLFEENSDFLNRISSIAYQELKNRNPSADMAFLKEGTSPQEEHFSRFALLENEVEFYFEKKQAGLEQFVKIKKEWVKDILKDRYQDMKKNRLQAKPDQEPVPLPKQAKINPDEKVIALTFDDGPNPATTNKILNALQKHEGHATFFVLGSRAQYYPETIKRMLKEGNEVGNHSWDHPLLTRLSNEKAYQEI
;
A
#
# COMPACT_ATOMS: atom_id res chain seq x y z
N MET A 1 -0.45 72.36 9.37
CA MET A 1 0.11 71.96 8.06
C MET A 1 1.09 70.85 8.31
N SER A 2 0.70 69.79 8.15
CA SER A 2 0.78 68.46 7.69
C SER A 2 2.11 68.14 7.00
N GLY A 3 2.91 67.28 7.58
CA GLY A 3 4.05 66.62 6.95
C GLY A 3 4.09 65.17 7.39
N LYS A 4 3.79 64.23 6.47
CA LYS A 4 3.93 62.79 6.67
C LYS A 4 5.41 62.40 6.58
N PRO A 5 5.92 61.47 7.43
CA PRO A 5 7.21 60.87 7.18
C PRO A 5 7.07 59.56 6.41
N SER A 6 7.96 59.43 5.45
CA SER A 6 8.18 58.27 4.57
C SER A 6 8.81 57.10 5.34
N PHE A 7 8.32 55.90 5.06
CA PHE A 7 8.81 54.62 5.56
C PHE A 7 10.10 54.23 4.80
N ARG A 8 11.23 54.16 5.48
CA ARG A 8 12.48 53.63 4.95
C ARG A 8 12.73 52.24 5.55
N TRP A 9 12.93 51.30 4.71
CA TRP A 9 13.36 49.95 5.02
C TRP A 9 14.79 49.94 5.60
N VAL A 10 14.96 49.36 6.80
CA VAL A 10 16.28 49.04 7.36
C VAL A 10 16.38 47.54 7.45
N LYS A 11 17.28 46.95 6.63
CA LYS A 11 17.76 45.59 6.81
C LYS A 11 18.67 45.54 8.05
N MET A 12 18.34 44.74 9.02
CA MET A 12 19.21 44.50 10.16
C MET A 12 19.69 43.06 10.12
N LEU A 13 20.97 42.89 9.80
CA LEU A 13 21.71 41.65 10.00
C LEU A 13 22.03 41.55 11.52
N ILE A 14 21.58 40.48 12.15
CA ILE A 14 22.00 40.15 13.51
C ILE A 14 23.03 39.02 13.42
N PHE A 15 24.28 39.34 13.73
CA PHE A 15 25.31 38.38 14.08
C PHE A 15 25.13 37.98 15.54
N LEU A 16 24.86 36.67 15.80
CA LEU A 16 24.84 36.16 17.17
C LEU A 16 26.18 35.49 17.46
N THR A 17 26.97 36.11 18.29
CA THR A 17 28.17 35.54 18.92
C THR A 17 27.75 34.76 20.15
N ILE A 18 28.06 33.45 20.15
CA ILE A 18 27.82 32.57 21.30
C ILE A 18 29.00 32.72 22.28
N LEU A 19 28.71 33.23 23.47
CA LEU A 19 29.57 33.15 24.63
C LEU A 19 29.31 31.87 25.39
N ILE A 20 30.34 31.03 25.50
CA ILE A 20 30.32 29.79 26.27
C ILE A 20 30.49 30.16 27.76
N GLY A 21 29.43 29.99 28.54
CA GLY A 21 29.46 30.01 29.99
C GLY A 21 29.43 28.61 30.55
N LEU A 22 30.55 28.14 31.09
CA LEU A 22 30.65 26.92 31.87
C LEU A 22 29.91 27.07 33.19
N ALA A 23 28.76 26.45 33.35
CA ALA A 23 28.16 26.13 34.65
C ALA A 23 27.84 24.67 34.67
N GLY A 24 28.57 23.89 35.50
CA GLY A 24 28.37 22.47 35.70
C GLY A 24 26.98 22.19 36.31
N TYR A 25 26.20 21.43 35.56
CA TYR A 25 25.03 20.76 36.11
C TYR A 25 25.31 19.25 36.09
N SER A 26 25.44 18.70 37.31
CA SER A 26 25.51 17.25 37.49
C SER A 26 24.18 16.63 37.08
N TYR A 27 24.14 16.04 35.87
CA TYR A 27 23.00 15.27 35.45
C TYR A 27 23.13 13.84 36.04
N ASN A 28 22.26 13.53 36.99
CA ASN A 28 22.07 12.17 37.46
C ASN A 28 21.61 11.33 36.28
N LYS A 29 22.46 10.39 35.84
CA LYS A 29 22.22 9.40 34.81
C LYS A 29 21.18 8.40 35.32
N VAL A 30 19.89 8.72 35.14
CA VAL A 30 18.83 7.71 35.17
C VAL A 30 19.02 6.86 33.93
N SER A 31 19.50 5.64 34.15
CA SER A 31 19.59 4.62 33.10
C SER A 31 18.17 4.25 32.64
N SER A 32 17.64 4.98 31.66
CA SER A 32 16.51 4.52 30.88
C SER A 32 17.05 3.48 29.92
N ASN A 33 16.69 2.24 30.18
CA ASN A 33 16.90 1.12 29.29
C ASN A 33 15.94 1.29 28.08
N SER A 34 16.24 2.26 27.21
CA SER A 34 15.60 2.37 25.90
C SER A 34 16.21 1.26 25.04
N GLN A 35 15.54 0.10 25.01
CA GLN A 35 15.79 -0.87 23.96
C GLN A 35 15.53 -0.13 22.63
N GLU A 36 16.55 0.00 21.80
CA GLU A 36 16.39 0.36 20.41
C GLU A 36 15.27 -0.50 19.80
N PRO A 37 14.35 0.10 19.03
CA PRO A 37 13.36 -0.70 18.34
C PRO A 37 14.09 -1.75 17.49
N PRO A 38 13.63 -3.01 17.50
CA PRO A 38 14.29 -4.08 16.79
C PRO A 38 14.44 -3.68 15.31
N GLN A 39 15.66 -3.68 14.83
CA GLN A 39 16.00 -3.46 13.42
C GLN A 39 15.10 -4.39 12.57
N PRO A 40 14.44 -3.90 11.52
CA PRO A 40 13.59 -4.74 10.68
C PRO A 40 14.43 -5.87 10.11
N LYS A 41 14.08 -7.12 10.47
CA LYS A 41 14.70 -8.29 9.86
C LYS A 41 14.43 -8.20 8.36
N LYS A 42 15.47 -8.32 7.54
CA LYS A 42 15.37 -8.41 6.08
C LYS A 42 14.52 -9.63 5.72
N ASP A 43 13.22 -9.41 5.61
CA ASP A 43 12.31 -10.44 5.13
C ASP A 43 12.35 -10.43 3.60
N ARG A 44 12.68 -11.57 3.01
CA ARG A 44 12.58 -11.74 1.57
C ARG A 44 11.13 -12.12 1.28
N GLY A 45 10.35 -11.12 0.84
CA GLY A 45 8.96 -11.35 0.45
C GLY A 45 8.80 -12.46 -0.60
N GLN A 46 7.57 -12.90 -0.82
CA GLN A 46 7.19 -14.02 -1.73
C GLN A 46 7.80 -13.91 -3.15
N SER A 47 8.14 -12.72 -3.60
CA SER A 47 8.72 -12.43 -4.93
C SER A 47 10.25 -12.43 -4.97
N GLY A 48 10.94 -12.60 -3.82
CA GLY A 48 12.39 -12.37 -3.74
C GLY A 48 12.77 -10.90 -3.60
N LEU A 49 11.78 -9.99 -3.55
CA LEU A 49 11.95 -8.58 -3.18
C LEU A 49 12.00 -8.44 -1.67
N GLY A 50 12.73 -7.43 -1.18
CA GLY A 50 12.64 -6.99 0.20
C GLY A 50 11.35 -6.20 0.44
N VAL A 51 11.06 -5.92 1.72
CA VAL A 51 9.95 -5.09 2.16
C VAL A 51 10.46 -4.05 3.14
N GLU A 52 10.15 -2.79 2.93
CA GLU A 52 10.25 -1.77 3.97
C GLU A 52 8.86 -1.46 4.53
N SER A 53 8.82 -1.20 5.85
CA SER A 53 7.57 -0.94 6.57
C SER A 53 7.72 0.22 7.52
N MET A 54 6.74 1.13 7.50
CA MET A 54 6.60 2.22 8.45
C MET A 54 5.22 2.12 9.10
N VAL A 55 5.17 2.01 10.43
CA VAL A 55 3.92 1.84 11.17
C VAL A 55 3.89 2.78 12.36
N ASN A 56 2.80 3.49 12.52
CA ASN A 56 2.48 4.29 13.70
C ASN A 56 1.00 4.05 14.06
N ASP A 57 0.72 3.66 15.29
CA ASP A 57 -0.64 3.36 15.78
C ASP A 57 -1.03 4.33 16.93
N SER A 58 -0.60 5.59 16.86
CA SER A 58 -1.05 6.60 17.79
C SER A 58 -2.49 7.05 17.47
N LYS A 59 -3.24 7.52 18.49
CA LYS A 59 -4.61 8.01 18.25
C LYS A 59 -4.65 9.25 17.35
N GLN A 60 -3.60 10.05 17.40
CA GLN A 60 -3.51 11.31 16.66
C GLN A 60 -3.00 11.12 15.22
N GLU A 61 -2.26 10.03 14.96
CA GLU A 61 -1.62 9.82 13.67
C GLU A 61 -1.44 8.32 13.46
N ARG A 62 -2.32 7.71 12.68
CA ARG A 62 -2.25 6.28 12.39
C ARG A 62 -1.82 6.06 10.95
N TYR A 63 -0.77 5.26 10.76
CA TYR A 63 -0.40 4.81 9.42
C TYR A 63 0.25 3.42 9.44
N ALA A 64 0.00 2.68 8.36
CA ALA A 64 0.66 1.42 8.08
C ALA A 64 1.07 1.42 6.60
N ILE A 65 2.36 1.54 6.35
CA ILE A 65 2.95 1.68 5.02
C ILE A 65 3.89 0.53 4.78
N HIS A 66 3.65 -0.23 3.70
CA HIS A 66 4.48 -1.34 3.27
C HIS A 66 4.75 -1.19 1.79
N TYR A 67 6.03 -1.21 1.40
CA TYR A 67 6.43 -1.08 0.00
C TYR A 67 7.61 -1.99 -0.34
N PRO A 68 7.76 -2.40 -1.61
CA PRO A 68 8.79 -3.33 -2.02
C PRO A 68 10.16 -2.67 -2.11
N VAL A 69 11.21 -3.46 -1.87
CA VAL A 69 12.62 -3.10 -2.06
C VAL A 69 13.23 -4.04 -3.09
N PHE A 70 13.72 -3.49 -4.18
CA PHE A 70 14.33 -4.21 -5.30
C PHE A 70 15.80 -4.51 -5.07
N HIS A 71 16.42 -3.88 -4.07
CA HIS A 71 17.87 -3.84 -3.87
C HIS A 71 18.62 -3.21 -5.06
N ILE A 72 17.94 -2.29 -5.74
CA ILE A 72 18.47 -1.46 -6.82
C ILE A 72 18.24 0.00 -6.41
N LYS A 73 19.34 0.70 -6.09
CA LYS A 73 19.30 2.03 -5.49
C LYS A 73 18.41 3.01 -6.27
N GLU A 74 18.58 3.05 -7.58
CA GLU A 74 17.90 3.99 -8.48
C GLU A 74 16.38 3.78 -8.53
N ILE A 75 15.92 2.56 -8.26
CA ILE A 75 14.51 2.20 -8.19
C ILE A 75 13.98 2.43 -6.77
N ASP A 76 14.72 1.95 -5.77
CA ASP A 76 14.29 1.97 -4.37
C ASP A 76 14.17 3.41 -3.85
N GLU A 77 15.07 4.32 -4.25
CA GLU A 77 14.98 5.73 -3.89
C GLU A 77 13.71 6.39 -4.44
N GLN A 78 13.34 6.14 -5.69
CA GLN A 78 12.13 6.72 -6.29
C GLN A 78 10.85 6.22 -5.62
N ILE A 79 10.78 4.93 -5.25
CA ILE A 79 9.62 4.37 -4.54
C ILE A 79 9.55 4.95 -3.13
N LYS A 80 10.68 5.04 -2.44
CA LYS A 80 10.79 5.62 -1.10
C LYS A 80 10.42 7.10 -1.08
N ASP A 81 10.87 7.86 -2.06
CA ASP A 81 10.54 9.29 -2.18
C ASP A 81 9.03 9.48 -2.37
N TYR A 82 8.40 8.68 -3.24
CA TYR A 82 6.94 8.68 -3.40
C TYR A 82 6.24 8.41 -2.06
N VAL A 83 6.62 7.34 -1.36
CA VAL A 83 6.01 6.96 -0.09
C VAL A 83 6.21 8.04 0.99
N ASN A 84 7.39 8.65 1.04
CA ASN A 84 7.67 9.75 1.96
C ASN A 84 6.83 10.99 1.65
N GLN A 85 6.59 11.32 0.38
CA GLN A 85 5.72 12.42 -0.03
C GLN A 85 4.28 12.18 0.39
N GLU A 86 3.75 10.96 0.17
CA GLU A 86 2.39 10.59 0.61
C GLU A 86 2.24 10.68 2.14
N LEU A 87 3.23 10.18 2.89
CA LEU A 87 3.22 10.28 4.35
C LEU A 87 3.31 11.74 4.83
N ALA A 88 4.12 12.57 4.19
CA ALA A 88 4.25 13.98 4.53
C ALA A 88 2.95 14.74 4.27
N GLY A 89 2.30 14.51 3.11
CA GLY A 89 0.99 15.07 2.78
C GLY A 89 -0.09 14.67 3.79
N PHE A 90 -0.16 13.38 4.13
CA PHE A 90 -1.07 12.88 5.15
C PHE A 90 -0.87 13.56 6.51
N LYS A 91 0.38 13.74 6.95
CA LYS A 91 0.70 14.42 8.23
C LYS A 91 0.30 15.90 8.22
N GLU A 92 0.50 16.57 7.10
CA GLU A 92 0.11 17.97 6.94
C GLU A 92 -1.42 18.13 7.00
N ASP A 93 -2.16 17.28 6.30
CA ASP A 93 -3.62 17.32 6.27
C ASP A 93 -4.21 16.94 7.64
N ASN A 94 -3.65 15.93 8.31
CA ASN A 94 -4.02 15.56 9.66
C ASN A 94 -3.79 16.73 10.66
N ALA A 95 -2.65 17.40 10.58
CA ALA A 95 -2.37 18.56 11.44
C ALA A 95 -3.35 19.71 11.20
N LYS A 96 -3.75 19.97 9.94
CA LYS A 96 -4.76 20.97 9.60
C LYS A 96 -6.13 20.63 10.19
N ALA A 97 -6.57 19.39 10.06
CA ALA A 97 -7.85 18.92 10.57
C ALA A 97 -7.90 18.96 12.10
N GLN A 98 -6.84 18.56 12.79
CA GLN A 98 -6.74 18.69 14.25
C GLN A 98 -6.80 20.14 14.73
N ALA A 99 -6.23 21.08 13.98
CA ALA A 99 -6.29 22.52 14.29
C ALA A 99 -7.71 23.11 14.11
N GLN A 100 -8.60 22.39 13.43
CA GLN A 100 -10.00 22.77 13.20
C GLN A 100 -10.96 22.01 14.13
N ASP A 101 -10.45 21.31 15.16
CA ASP A 101 -11.21 20.46 16.08
C ASP A 101 -12.06 19.39 15.33
N GLU A 102 -11.60 18.92 14.17
CA GLU A 102 -12.26 17.84 13.46
C GLU A 102 -11.95 16.51 14.17
N ASP A 103 -13.00 15.91 14.74
CA ASP A 103 -12.95 14.55 15.28
C ASP A 103 -13.00 13.54 14.13
N GLY A 104 -12.02 12.64 14.07
CA GLY A 104 -12.10 11.55 13.10
C GLY A 104 -10.98 10.54 13.24
N PRO A 105 -11.16 9.36 12.67
CA PRO A 105 -10.00 8.53 12.40
C PRO A 105 -9.19 9.19 11.28
N PHE A 106 -7.91 9.44 11.56
CA PHE A 106 -6.93 9.82 10.56
C PHE A 106 -6.06 8.61 10.31
N GLU A 107 -6.19 8.02 9.14
CA GLU A 107 -5.49 6.78 8.81
C GLU A 107 -4.94 6.82 7.38
N LEU A 108 -3.65 6.47 7.25
CA LEU A 108 -3.01 6.22 5.96
C LEU A 108 -2.55 4.76 5.91
N ASN A 109 -3.06 4.03 4.92
CA ASN A 109 -2.58 2.69 4.61
C ASN A 109 -2.01 2.65 3.19
N ILE A 110 -0.77 2.18 3.05
CA ILE A 110 -0.18 1.87 1.75
C ILE A 110 0.23 0.40 1.76
N LYS A 111 -0.32 -0.36 0.82
CA LYS A 111 -0.02 -1.77 0.60
C LYS A 111 0.46 -1.96 -0.83
N TYR A 112 1.26 -2.99 -1.08
CA TYR A 112 1.69 -3.28 -2.43
C TYR A 112 1.35 -4.73 -2.83
N LYS A 113 1.21 -4.92 -4.13
CA LYS A 113 1.09 -6.21 -4.77
C LYS A 113 2.09 -6.29 -5.92
N VAL A 114 2.90 -7.33 -5.96
CA VAL A 114 3.74 -7.62 -7.12
C VAL A 114 2.87 -8.38 -8.12
N VAL A 115 2.51 -7.75 -9.22
CA VAL A 115 1.60 -8.33 -10.22
C VAL A 115 2.35 -9.05 -11.34
N TYR A 116 3.63 -8.69 -11.54
CA TYR A 116 4.53 -9.36 -12.47
C TYR A 116 5.97 -9.28 -11.96
N TYR A 117 6.70 -10.40 -12.07
CA TYR A 117 8.11 -10.43 -11.69
C TYR A 117 8.90 -11.48 -12.47
N THR A 118 9.98 -11.04 -13.09
CA THR A 118 11.00 -11.88 -13.73
C THR A 118 12.39 -11.38 -13.36
N LYS A 119 13.42 -12.01 -13.87
CA LYS A 119 14.80 -11.49 -13.68
C LYS A 119 15.07 -10.16 -14.42
N ASP A 120 14.21 -9.82 -15.39
CA ASP A 120 14.43 -8.69 -16.31
C ASP A 120 13.47 -7.52 -16.05
N THR A 121 12.25 -7.80 -15.56
CA THR A 121 11.17 -6.81 -15.40
C THR A 121 10.31 -7.14 -14.20
N ALA A 122 9.84 -6.13 -13.51
CA ALA A 122 8.85 -6.26 -12.46
C ALA A 122 7.77 -5.18 -12.57
N SER A 123 6.56 -5.51 -12.15
CA SER A 123 5.45 -4.56 -12.02
C SER A 123 4.82 -4.68 -10.65
N VAL A 124 4.68 -3.56 -9.97
CA VAL A 124 4.15 -3.45 -8.62
C VAL A 124 3.02 -2.43 -8.60
N VAL A 125 1.96 -2.77 -7.92
CA VAL A 125 0.81 -1.91 -7.68
C VAL A 125 0.77 -1.57 -6.20
N LEU A 126 0.83 -0.29 -5.86
CA LEU A 126 0.59 0.21 -4.52
C LEU A 126 -0.87 0.64 -4.42
N ASN A 127 -1.57 0.12 -3.45
CA ASN A 127 -2.92 0.55 -3.09
C ASN A 127 -2.82 1.42 -1.84
N GLN A 128 -3.33 2.63 -1.94
CA GLN A 128 -3.37 3.59 -0.87
C GLN A 128 -4.79 3.79 -0.39
N TYR A 129 -4.98 3.85 0.91
CA TYR A 129 -6.22 4.25 1.56
C TYR A 129 -5.91 5.41 2.50
N ILE A 130 -6.64 6.50 2.36
CA ILE A 130 -6.56 7.65 3.26
C ILE A 130 -7.94 7.91 3.84
N GLU A 131 -8.02 8.00 5.15
CA GLU A 131 -9.17 8.52 5.89
C GLU A 131 -8.73 9.77 6.64
N ALA A 132 -9.39 10.88 6.35
CA ALA A 132 -9.10 12.19 6.93
C ALA A 132 -10.39 12.83 7.42
N GLY A 133 -10.66 12.72 8.71
CA GLY A 133 -11.72 13.40 9.46
C GLY A 133 -13.11 13.45 8.80
N GLY A 134 -14.07 12.67 9.27
CA GLY A 134 -15.50 12.79 8.96
C GLY A 134 -15.95 12.51 7.51
N VAL A 135 -15.04 12.26 6.60
CA VAL A 135 -15.31 11.90 5.21
C VAL A 135 -14.94 10.43 4.99
N SER A 136 -15.80 9.68 4.31
CA SER A 136 -15.48 8.29 3.93
C SER A 136 -14.13 8.23 3.21
N GLY A 137 -13.26 7.30 3.64
CA GLY A 137 -11.90 7.16 3.14
C GLY A 137 -11.82 7.05 1.62
N THR A 138 -10.74 7.57 1.06
CA THR A 138 -10.44 7.52 -0.36
C THR A 138 -9.39 6.47 -0.67
N THR A 139 -9.57 5.77 -1.78
CA THR A 139 -8.59 4.82 -2.30
C THR A 139 -7.96 5.35 -3.56
N SER A 140 -6.66 5.20 -3.70
CA SER A 140 -5.92 5.50 -4.92
C SER A 140 -4.93 4.38 -5.24
N VAL A 141 -4.45 4.37 -6.47
CA VAL A 141 -3.49 3.38 -6.98
C VAL A 141 -2.28 4.10 -7.55
N LYS A 142 -1.09 3.63 -7.20
CA LYS A 142 0.18 3.98 -7.84
C LYS A 142 0.84 2.72 -8.36
N THR A 143 1.42 2.80 -9.55
CA THR A 143 2.13 1.67 -10.15
C THR A 143 3.59 1.98 -10.36
N PHE A 144 4.44 0.98 -10.22
CA PHE A 144 5.86 1.04 -10.55
C PHE A 144 6.20 -0.15 -11.44
N ASN A 145 6.67 0.15 -12.64
CA ASN A 145 7.19 -0.83 -13.57
C ASN A 145 8.69 -0.67 -13.66
N ALA A 146 9.45 -1.71 -13.38
CA ALA A 146 10.90 -1.67 -13.30
C ALA A 146 11.54 -2.50 -14.40
N ASP A 147 12.47 -1.89 -15.13
CA ASP A 147 13.46 -2.61 -15.92
C ASP A 147 14.65 -2.94 -15.01
N LEU A 148 14.73 -4.19 -14.57
CA LEU A 148 15.75 -4.64 -13.63
C LEU A 148 17.15 -4.74 -14.27
N LYS A 149 17.23 -4.87 -15.61
CA LYS A 149 18.50 -4.85 -16.33
C LYS A 149 19.06 -3.44 -16.47
N GLN A 150 18.19 -2.49 -16.84
CA GLN A 150 18.58 -1.08 -16.98
C GLN A 150 18.58 -0.33 -15.65
N LYS A 151 18.09 -0.97 -14.58
CA LYS A 151 17.99 -0.41 -13.22
C LYS A 151 17.20 0.89 -13.17
N LYS A 152 16.09 0.96 -13.89
CA LYS A 152 15.25 2.15 -13.97
C LYS A 152 13.75 1.80 -13.86
N LEU A 153 12.96 2.76 -13.42
CA LEU A 153 11.51 2.71 -13.60
C LEU A 153 11.15 3.04 -15.04
N LEU A 154 10.09 2.40 -15.52
CA LEU A 154 9.57 2.60 -16.87
C LEU A 154 8.43 3.62 -16.85
N SER A 155 8.49 4.60 -17.74
CA SER A 155 7.37 5.43 -18.14
C SER A 155 6.51 4.71 -19.17
N LEU A 156 5.31 5.23 -19.43
CA LEU A 156 4.44 4.66 -20.47
C LEU A 156 5.10 4.72 -21.86
N GLN A 157 5.80 5.80 -22.18
CA GLN A 157 6.53 5.98 -23.45
C GLN A 157 7.64 4.96 -23.64
N ASP A 158 8.24 4.47 -22.56
CA ASP A 158 9.31 3.45 -22.66
C ASP A 158 8.81 2.15 -23.30
N LEU A 159 7.49 1.88 -23.24
CA LEU A 159 6.88 0.65 -23.78
C LEU A 159 6.71 0.67 -25.30
N PHE A 160 6.51 1.85 -25.88
CA PHE A 160 6.08 2.01 -27.27
C PHE A 160 7.20 2.51 -28.18
N GLU A 161 7.08 2.22 -29.47
CA GLU A 161 8.00 2.70 -30.48
C GLU A 161 7.97 4.22 -30.58
N GLU A 162 9.14 4.83 -30.83
CA GLU A 162 9.25 6.27 -31.00
C GLU A 162 8.37 6.73 -32.18
N ASN A 163 7.67 7.85 -31.97
CA ASN A 163 6.73 8.43 -32.94
C ASN A 163 5.49 7.57 -33.26
N SER A 164 5.24 6.50 -32.51
CA SER A 164 3.97 5.77 -32.62
C SER A 164 2.81 6.56 -32.02
N ASP A 165 1.62 6.42 -32.60
CA ASP A 165 0.38 7.05 -32.08
C ASP A 165 -0.23 6.20 -30.94
N PHE A 166 0.60 5.80 -29.98
CA PHE A 166 0.19 4.87 -28.94
C PHE A 166 -0.92 5.40 -28.04
N LEU A 167 -0.92 6.71 -27.71
CA LEU A 167 -1.94 7.30 -26.84
C LEU A 167 -3.34 7.21 -27.46
N ASN A 168 -3.51 7.56 -28.72
CA ASN A 168 -4.80 7.42 -29.41
C ASN A 168 -5.21 5.94 -29.51
N ARG A 169 -4.24 5.04 -29.75
CA ARG A 169 -4.52 3.61 -29.87
C ARG A 169 -5.00 3.02 -28.53
N ILE A 170 -4.28 3.23 -27.43
CA ILE A 170 -4.68 2.72 -26.13
C ILE A 170 -5.97 3.38 -25.61
N SER A 171 -6.16 4.69 -25.85
CA SER A 171 -7.37 5.43 -25.54
C SER A 171 -8.60 4.81 -26.21
N SER A 172 -8.52 4.57 -27.53
CA SER A 172 -9.60 3.96 -28.28
C SER A 172 -9.95 2.55 -27.77
N ILE A 173 -8.95 1.71 -27.50
CA ILE A 173 -9.15 0.37 -26.96
C ILE A 173 -9.75 0.44 -25.56
N ALA A 174 -9.21 1.27 -24.67
CA ALA A 174 -9.69 1.43 -23.31
C ALA A 174 -11.17 1.89 -23.27
N TYR A 175 -11.52 2.87 -24.09
CA TYR A 175 -12.90 3.34 -24.22
C TYR A 175 -13.86 2.21 -24.65
N GLN A 176 -13.50 1.43 -25.67
CA GLN A 176 -14.35 0.34 -26.15
C GLN A 176 -14.49 -0.77 -25.10
N GLU A 177 -13.41 -1.18 -24.47
CA GLU A 177 -13.43 -2.20 -23.43
C GLU A 177 -14.30 -1.80 -22.24
N LEU A 178 -14.16 -0.56 -21.74
CA LEU A 178 -14.96 -0.06 -20.62
C LEU A 178 -16.43 0.13 -21.00
N LYS A 179 -16.71 0.62 -22.20
CA LYS A 179 -18.07 0.72 -22.73
C LYS A 179 -18.75 -0.65 -22.83
N ASN A 180 -18.04 -1.66 -23.30
CA ASN A 180 -18.58 -3.02 -23.43
C ASN A 180 -18.89 -3.64 -22.08
N ARG A 181 -18.07 -3.37 -21.04
CA ARG A 181 -18.30 -3.86 -19.68
C ARG A 181 -19.44 -3.14 -18.96
N ASN A 182 -19.64 -1.87 -19.25
CA ASN A 182 -20.68 -1.07 -18.62
C ASN A 182 -21.45 -0.24 -19.67
N PRO A 183 -22.39 -0.86 -20.40
CA PRO A 183 -23.18 -0.17 -21.43
C PRO A 183 -24.06 0.97 -20.89
N SER A 184 -24.32 0.99 -19.58
CA SER A 184 -25.13 2.02 -18.90
C SER A 184 -24.28 3.19 -18.34
N ALA A 185 -22.96 3.18 -18.53
CA ALA A 185 -22.11 4.27 -18.09
C ALA A 185 -22.42 5.57 -18.85
N ASP A 186 -22.14 6.71 -18.21
CA ASP A 186 -22.12 7.99 -18.91
C ASP A 186 -21.01 8.00 -19.98
N MET A 187 -21.40 7.93 -21.23
CA MET A 187 -20.49 7.81 -22.37
C MET A 187 -19.63 9.06 -22.58
N ALA A 188 -20.12 10.26 -22.21
CA ALA A 188 -19.35 11.49 -22.30
C ALA A 188 -18.24 11.49 -21.26
N PHE A 189 -18.59 11.14 -20.03
CA PHE A 189 -17.64 11.01 -18.92
C PHE A 189 -16.58 9.94 -19.19
N LEU A 190 -17.00 8.76 -19.68
CA LEU A 190 -16.09 7.68 -20.04
C LEU A 190 -15.12 8.09 -21.15
N LYS A 191 -15.61 8.80 -22.17
CA LYS A 191 -14.79 9.28 -23.29
C LYS A 191 -13.76 10.33 -22.82
N GLU A 192 -14.15 11.21 -21.91
CA GLU A 192 -13.25 12.20 -21.32
C GLU A 192 -12.16 11.50 -20.49
N GLY A 193 -12.54 10.61 -19.58
CA GLY A 193 -11.59 9.91 -18.70
C GLY A 193 -10.65 8.94 -19.40
N THR A 194 -10.99 8.52 -20.62
CA THR A 194 -10.13 7.69 -21.47
C THR A 194 -9.52 8.47 -22.65
N SER A 195 -9.63 9.80 -22.68
CA SER A 195 -9.03 10.61 -23.75
C SER A 195 -7.52 10.44 -23.82
N PRO A 196 -6.88 10.64 -24.99
CA PRO A 196 -5.48 10.31 -25.24
C PRO A 196 -4.52 11.32 -24.59
N GLN A 197 -4.55 11.38 -23.27
CA GLN A 197 -3.69 12.18 -22.42
C GLN A 197 -2.80 11.24 -21.61
N GLU A 198 -1.52 11.55 -21.50
CA GLU A 198 -0.55 10.68 -20.83
C GLU A 198 -0.91 10.47 -19.34
N GLU A 199 -1.46 11.51 -18.71
CA GLU A 199 -1.89 11.47 -17.31
C GLU A 199 -2.96 10.42 -17.07
N HIS A 200 -3.88 10.21 -18.03
CA HIS A 200 -4.96 9.24 -17.94
C HIS A 200 -4.45 7.80 -17.91
N PHE A 201 -3.29 7.54 -18.54
CA PHE A 201 -2.67 6.21 -18.65
C PHE A 201 -1.36 6.07 -17.90
N SER A 202 -1.01 7.04 -17.06
CA SER A 202 0.25 7.05 -16.29
C SER A 202 0.33 5.93 -15.24
N ARG A 203 -0.82 5.42 -14.78
CA ARG A 203 -0.90 4.30 -13.83
C ARG A 203 -1.15 3.00 -14.59
N PHE A 204 -0.08 2.31 -14.92
CA PHE A 204 -0.16 1.05 -15.65
C PHE A 204 0.69 -0.04 -14.99
N ALA A 205 0.33 -1.31 -15.20
CA ALA A 205 1.13 -2.47 -14.87
C ALA A 205 1.41 -3.29 -16.11
N LEU A 206 2.68 -3.58 -16.35
CA LEU A 206 3.12 -4.41 -17.47
C LEU A 206 3.09 -5.87 -17.03
N LEU A 207 2.18 -6.65 -17.60
CA LEU A 207 2.00 -8.07 -17.32
C LEU A 207 2.58 -8.95 -18.46
N GLU A 208 2.46 -10.26 -18.35
CA GLU A 208 2.97 -11.21 -19.34
C GLU A 208 2.38 -10.95 -20.74
N ASN A 209 1.05 -10.95 -20.85
CA ASN A 209 0.33 -10.85 -22.12
C ASN A 209 -0.52 -9.58 -22.26
N GLU A 210 -0.55 -8.75 -21.24
CA GLU A 210 -1.43 -7.57 -21.12
C GLU A 210 -0.68 -6.39 -20.54
N VAL A 211 -1.20 -5.18 -20.80
CA VAL A 211 -0.92 -3.96 -20.03
C VAL A 211 -2.21 -3.59 -19.34
N GLU A 212 -2.16 -3.50 -18.01
CA GLU A 212 -3.30 -3.12 -17.19
C GLU A 212 -3.19 -1.65 -16.81
N PHE A 213 -4.22 -0.85 -17.14
CA PHE A 213 -4.29 0.58 -16.83
C PHE A 213 -5.28 0.82 -15.71
N TYR A 214 -4.89 1.59 -14.71
CA TYR A 214 -5.71 1.91 -13.53
C TYR A 214 -6.23 3.34 -13.63
N PHE A 215 -7.52 3.50 -13.37
CA PHE A 215 -8.21 4.79 -13.42
C PHE A 215 -8.64 5.22 -12.01
N GLU A 216 -8.67 6.51 -11.77
CA GLU A 216 -9.26 7.02 -10.54
C GLU A 216 -10.79 6.85 -10.56
N LYS A 217 -11.38 6.75 -9.37
CA LYS A 217 -12.84 6.57 -9.19
C LYS A 217 -13.68 7.57 -9.96
N LYS A 218 -13.17 8.79 -10.17
CA LYS A 218 -13.83 9.89 -10.88
C LYS A 218 -13.39 10.02 -12.35
N GLN A 219 -12.50 9.18 -12.82
CA GLN A 219 -11.92 9.30 -14.16
C GLN A 219 -12.69 8.48 -15.20
N ALA A 220 -13.05 7.23 -14.90
CA ALA A 220 -13.65 6.31 -15.86
C ALA A 220 -14.89 5.58 -15.31
N GLY A 221 -15.61 6.19 -14.38
CA GLY A 221 -16.81 5.62 -13.79
C GLY A 221 -16.54 4.61 -12.69
N LEU A 222 -17.34 3.55 -12.64
CA LEU A 222 -17.22 2.51 -11.60
C LEU A 222 -16.05 1.53 -11.85
N GLU A 223 -15.61 1.41 -13.09
CA GLU A 223 -14.49 0.54 -13.46
C GLU A 223 -13.16 1.21 -13.13
N GLN A 224 -12.37 0.54 -12.30
CA GLN A 224 -11.09 1.07 -11.82
C GLN A 224 -9.91 0.69 -12.72
N PHE A 225 -10.06 -0.24 -13.64
CA PHE A 225 -8.97 -0.66 -14.54
C PHE A 225 -9.47 -1.23 -15.86
N VAL A 226 -8.59 -1.21 -16.86
CA VAL A 226 -8.77 -1.90 -18.15
C VAL A 226 -7.53 -2.71 -18.47
N LYS A 227 -7.72 -3.89 -19.08
CA LYS A 227 -6.64 -4.74 -19.60
C LYS A 227 -6.59 -4.63 -21.12
N ILE A 228 -5.46 -4.21 -21.63
CA ILE A 228 -5.18 -4.16 -23.06
C ILE A 228 -4.24 -5.31 -23.40
N LYS A 229 -4.71 -6.25 -24.22
CA LYS A 229 -3.86 -7.34 -24.68
C LYS A 229 -2.74 -6.81 -25.56
N LYS A 230 -1.52 -7.27 -25.31
CA LYS A 230 -0.33 -6.85 -26.07
C LYS A 230 -0.46 -7.15 -27.56
N GLU A 231 -1.19 -8.21 -27.93
CA GLU A 231 -1.49 -8.54 -29.33
C GLU A 231 -2.24 -7.43 -30.10
N TRP A 232 -3.05 -6.60 -29.38
CA TRP A 232 -3.81 -5.50 -29.98
C TRP A 232 -2.98 -4.25 -30.26
N VAL A 233 -1.80 -4.17 -29.68
CA VAL A 233 -0.85 -3.06 -29.80
C VAL A 233 0.55 -3.52 -30.20
N LYS A 234 0.66 -4.75 -30.70
CA LYS A 234 1.92 -5.40 -31.01
C LYS A 234 2.76 -4.61 -32.02
N ASP A 235 2.09 -4.00 -32.99
CA ASP A 235 2.69 -3.20 -34.06
C ASP A 235 3.33 -1.89 -33.59
N ILE A 236 2.98 -1.42 -32.40
CA ILE A 236 3.49 -0.19 -31.80
C ILE A 236 4.24 -0.44 -30.48
N LEU A 237 4.19 -1.66 -29.95
CA LEU A 237 4.87 -2.03 -28.72
C LEU A 237 6.30 -2.47 -29.03
N LYS A 238 7.29 -1.96 -28.31
CA LYS A 238 8.70 -2.36 -28.48
C LYS A 238 8.87 -3.88 -28.29
N ASP A 239 9.64 -4.51 -29.14
CA ASP A 239 9.85 -5.97 -29.20
C ASP A 239 10.14 -6.60 -27.83
N ARG A 240 10.92 -5.91 -27.00
CA ARG A 240 11.29 -6.38 -25.66
C ARG A 240 10.12 -6.57 -24.71
N TYR A 241 8.96 -5.94 -24.99
CA TYR A 241 7.75 -6.03 -24.18
C TYR A 241 6.62 -6.83 -24.84
N GLN A 242 6.79 -7.27 -26.08
CA GLN A 242 5.80 -8.08 -26.80
C GLN A 242 5.70 -9.48 -26.20
N ASP A 243 6.80 -10.21 -26.19
CA ASP A 243 6.88 -11.60 -25.73
C ASP A 243 7.63 -11.68 -24.40
N MET A 244 6.95 -11.29 -23.33
CA MET A 244 7.55 -11.33 -22.00
C MET A 244 7.54 -12.75 -21.45
N LYS A 245 8.59 -13.07 -20.68
CA LYS A 245 8.75 -14.39 -20.07
C LYS A 245 7.61 -14.65 -19.08
N LYS A 246 7.27 -15.94 -18.93
CA LYS A 246 6.30 -16.39 -17.95
C LYS A 246 6.61 -15.80 -16.56
N ASN A 247 5.60 -15.26 -15.93
CA ASN A 247 5.68 -14.70 -14.59
C ASN A 247 6.28 -15.74 -13.62
N ARG A 248 7.33 -15.34 -12.87
CA ARG A 248 8.00 -16.18 -11.88
C ARG A 248 7.61 -15.87 -10.46
N LEU A 249 6.43 -15.29 -10.25
CA LEU A 249 5.83 -15.28 -8.93
C LEU A 249 5.56 -16.73 -8.55
N GLN A 250 6.61 -17.45 -8.14
CA GLN A 250 6.41 -18.74 -7.50
C GLN A 250 5.76 -18.45 -6.14
N ALA A 251 4.51 -18.88 -5.98
CA ALA A 251 4.13 -19.36 -4.68
C ALA A 251 5.26 -20.31 -4.24
N LYS A 252 5.91 -20.05 -3.10
CA LYS A 252 6.73 -21.09 -2.49
C LYS A 252 5.89 -22.36 -2.49
N PRO A 253 6.44 -23.52 -2.93
CA PRO A 253 5.71 -24.76 -2.79
C PRO A 253 5.29 -24.85 -1.32
N ASP A 254 4.05 -25.20 -1.14
CA ASP A 254 3.34 -25.31 0.13
C ASP A 254 4.27 -25.64 1.28
N GLN A 255 4.34 -24.75 2.25
CA GLN A 255 4.70 -25.20 3.59
C GLN A 255 3.70 -26.31 3.90
N GLU A 256 4.18 -27.46 4.34
CA GLU A 256 3.32 -28.55 4.78
C GLU A 256 2.16 -27.97 5.60
N PRO A 257 0.92 -28.41 5.36
CA PRO A 257 -0.23 -27.87 6.07
C PRO A 257 0.05 -27.93 7.56
N VAL A 258 0.02 -26.76 8.21
CA VAL A 258 0.15 -26.69 9.67
C VAL A 258 -0.93 -27.61 10.22
N PRO A 259 -0.61 -28.62 11.03
CA PRO A 259 -1.61 -29.52 11.57
C PRO A 259 -2.71 -28.70 12.26
N LEU A 260 -3.94 -28.90 11.86
CA LEU A 260 -5.08 -28.26 12.50
C LEU A 260 -5.01 -28.57 14.02
N PRO A 261 -5.22 -27.57 14.88
CA PRO A 261 -5.30 -27.80 16.30
C PRO A 261 -6.33 -28.90 16.57
N LYS A 262 -6.01 -29.85 17.42
CA LYS A 262 -6.98 -30.87 17.83
C LYS A 262 -8.15 -30.14 18.47
N GLN A 263 -9.35 -30.29 17.89
CA GLN A 263 -10.56 -29.71 18.47
C GLN A 263 -10.65 -30.13 19.96
N ALA A 264 -10.69 -29.15 20.83
CA ALA A 264 -10.92 -29.38 22.24
C ALA A 264 -12.32 -30.01 22.38
N LYS A 265 -12.41 -31.15 23.08
CA LYS A 265 -13.73 -31.71 23.43
C LYS A 265 -14.36 -30.78 24.47
N ILE A 266 -15.38 -30.03 24.05
CA ILE A 266 -16.15 -29.18 24.95
C ILE A 266 -16.97 -30.10 25.84
N ASN A 267 -16.78 -29.99 27.14
CA ASN A 267 -17.65 -30.64 28.10
C ASN A 267 -18.99 -29.86 28.16
N PRO A 268 -20.12 -30.45 27.81
CA PRO A 268 -21.39 -29.74 27.77
C PRO A 268 -21.88 -29.22 29.14
N ASP A 269 -21.31 -29.73 30.23
CA ASP A 269 -21.65 -29.31 31.60
C ASP A 269 -20.81 -28.10 32.08
N GLU A 270 -19.82 -27.68 31.32
CA GLU A 270 -18.96 -26.50 31.62
C GLU A 270 -19.48 -25.24 30.94
N LYS A 271 -19.45 -24.11 31.67
CA LYS A 271 -19.73 -22.79 31.07
C LYS A 271 -18.54 -22.37 30.27
N VAL A 272 -18.68 -22.34 28.95
CA VAL A 272 -17.62 -21.92 28.01
C VAL A 272 -18.05 -20.68 27.25
N ILE A 273 -17.09 -19.85 26.87
CA ILE A 273 -17.26 -18.72 25.94
C ILE A 273 -16.32 -18.91 24.76
N ALA A 274 -16.79 -18.59 23.57
CA ALA A 274 -15.95 -18.50 22.39
C ALA A 274 -15.51 -17.04 22.21
N LEU A 275 -14.19 -16.81 22.12
CA LEU A 275 -13.64 -15.51 21.80
C LEU A 275 -13.19 -15.50 20.35
N THR A 276 -13.63 -14.49 19.59
CA THR A 276 -13.19 -14.27 18.21
C THR A 276 -12.66 -12.85 18.06
N PHE A 277 -11.66 -12.70 17.19
CA PHE A 277 -11.05 -11.41 16.86
C PHE A 277 -10.92 -11.31 15.35
N ASP A 278 -11.53 -10.30 14.77
CA ASP A 278 -11.57 -10.06 13.34
C ASP A 278 -10.54 -9.01 12.90
N ASP A 279 -10.30 -8.89 11.59
CA ASP A 279 -9.48 -7.87 10.94
C ASP A 279 -7.97 -7.88 11.29
N GLY A 280 -7.50 -8.85 12.06
CA GLY A 280 -6.07 -9.01 12.37
C GLY A 280 -5.23 -9.57 11.20
N PRO A 281 -3.94 -9.78 11.45
CA PRO A 281 -3.21 -9.34 12.62
C PRO A 281 -2.74 -7.89 12.56
N ASN A 282 -2.69 -7.25 13.73
CA ASN A 282 -1.90 -6.06 13.96
C ASN A 282 -0.94 -6.34 15.12
N PRO A 283 0.39 -6.37 14.92
CA PRO A 283 1.34 -6.76 15.96
C PRO A 283 1.23 -5.95 17.26
N ALA A 284 0.88 -4.67 17.18
CA ALA A 284 0.78 -3.81 18.35
C ALA A 284 -0.40 -4.19 19.27
N THR A 285 -1.54 -4.57 18.69
CA THR A 285 -2.74 -4.97 19.41
C THR A 285 -2.83 -6.48 19.58
N THR A 286 -2.60 -7.24 18.52
CA THR A 286 -2.71 -8.70 18.52
C THR A 286 -1.74 -9.35 19.51
N ASN A 287 -0.49 -8.86 19.63
CA ASN A 287 0.44 -9.38 20.61
C ASN A 287 -0.01 -9.12 22.05
N LYS A 288 -0.70 -8.01 22.33
CA LYS A 288 -1.27 -7.75 23.66
C LYS A 288 -2.41 -8.72 23.99
N ILE A 289 -3.26 -9.03 23.00
CA ILE A 289 -4.32 -10.03 23.12
C ILE A 289 -3.71 -11.41 23.40
N LEU A 290 -2.72 -11.82 22.60
CA LEU A 290 -2.03 -13.10 22.79
C LEU A 290 -1.36 -13.20 24.17
N ASN A 291 -0.72 -12.12 24.65
CA ASN A 291 -0.17 -12.08 26.01
C ASN A 291 -1.26 -12.25 27.09
N ALA A 292 -2.43 -11.63 26.89
CA ALA A 292 -3.53 -11.75 27.83
C ALA A 292 -4.12 -13.17 27.80
N LEU A 293 -4.33 -13.75 26.62
CA LEU A 293 -4.78 -15.15 26.48
C LEU A 293 -3.79 -16.10 27.14
N GLN A 294 -2.50 -15.99 26.87
CA GLN A 294 -1.48 -16.83 27.48
C GLN A 294 -1.46 -16.70 29.01
N LYS A 295 -1.58 -15.47 29.54
CA LYS A 295 -1.63 -15.24 30.99
C LYS A 295 -2.79 -15.94 31.68
N HIS A 296 -3.93 -16.10 30.98
CA HIS A 296 -5.14 -16.69 31.52
C HIS A 296 -5.43 -18.08 30.97
N GLU A 297 -4.44 -18.72 30.33
CA GLU A 297 -4.55 -20.07 29.73
C GLU A 297 -5.74 -20.18 28.76
N GLY A 298 -6.13 -19.03 28.16
CA GLY A 298 -7.24 -18.93 27.22
C GLY A 298 -6.77 -19.08 25.77
N HIS A 299 -7.70 -19.47 24.91
CA HIS A 299 -7.53 -19.55 23.46
C HIS A 299 -8.61 -18.76 22.75
N ALA A 300 -8.38 -18.38 21.49
CA ALA A 300 -9.32 -17.64 20.67
C ALA A 300 -9.19 -18.07 19.20
N THR A 301 -10.20 -17.72 18.41
CA THR A 301 -10.16 -17.79 16.95
C THR A 301 -9.90 -16.39 16.40
N PHE A 302 -8.87 -16.24 15.57
CA PHE A 302 -8.54 -15.01 14.88
C PHE A 302 -8.93 -15.12 13.41
N PHE A 303 -9.98 -14.41 13.01
CA PHE A 303 -10.34 -14.27 11.60
C PHE A 303 -9.47 -13.16 10.98
N VAL A 304 -8.48 -13.57 10.20
CA VAL A 304 -7.43 -12.67 9.72
C VAL A 304 -7.62 -12.28 8.26
N LEU A 305 -7.35 -11.02 7.95
CA LEU A 305 -7.29 -10.56 6.57
C LEU A 305 -6.05 -11.14 5.90
N GLY A 306 -6.20 -11.72 4.72
CA GLY A 306 -5.10 -12.29 3.95
C GLY A 306 -3.99 -11.30 3.70
N SER A 307 -4.34 -10.05 3.38
CA SER A 307 -3.40 -8.93 3.22
C SER A 307 -2.57 -8.68 4.48
N ARG A 308 -3.17 -8.70 5.67
CA ARG A 308 -2.46 -8.52 6.94
C ARG A 308 -1.65 -9.73 7.36
N ALA A 309 -2.18 -10.93 7.12
CA ALA A 309 -1.47 -12.18 7.38
C ALA A 309 -0.16 -12.25 6.58
N GLN A 310 -0.18 -11.79 5.33
CA GLN A 310 1.01 -11.70 4.48
C GLN A 310 2.08 -10.75 5.06
N TYR A 311 1.67 -9.64 5.69
CA TYR A 311 2.62 -8.67 6.27
C TYR A 311 3.16 -9.08 7.63
N TYR A 312 2.38 -9.85 8.40
CA TYR A 312 2.72 -10.22 9.77
C TYR A 312 2.76 -11.73 9.99
N PRO A 313 3.53 -12.48 9.17
CA PRO A 313 3.56 -13.95 9.24
C PRO A 313 4.05 -14.46 10.60
N GLU A 314 4.93 -13.72 11.29
CA GLU A 314 5.39 -14.11 12.61
C GLU A 314 4.30 -14.01 13.67
N THR A 315 3.36 -13.08 13.53
CA THR A 315 2.19 -12.99 14.41
C THR A 315 1.24 -14.16 14.17
N ILE A 316 1.03 -14.57 12.91
CA ILE A 316 0.26 -15.78 12.58
C ILE A 316 0.91 -17.02 13.17
N LYS A 317 2.23 -17.20 13.00
CA LYS A 317 2.97 -18.31 13.59
C LYS A 317 2.83 -18.33 15.12
N ARG A 318 2.86 -17.16 15.74
CA ARG A 318 2.68 -17.02 17.19
C ARG A 318 1.28 -17.44 17.61
N MET A 319 0.21 -17.00 16.91
CA MET A 319 -1.17 -17.42 17.18
C MET A 319 -1.26 -18.94 17.20
N LEU A 320 -0.80 -19.59 16.13
CA LEU A 320 -0.87 -21.04 15.99
C LEU A 320 -0.01 -21.77 17.04
N LYS A 321 1.20 -21.28 17.31
CA LYS A 321 2.10 -21.88 18.32
C LYS A 321 1.52 -21.82 19.72
N GLU A 322 0.77 -20.76 20.04
CA GLU A 322 0.13 -20.58 21.34
C GLU A 322 -1.26 -21.24 21.42
N GLY A 323 -1.64 -22.09 20.43
CA GLY A 323 -2.85 -22.89 20.44
C GLY A 323 -4.13 -22.15 20.02
N ASN A 324 -4.01 -20.96 19.44
CA ASN A 324 -5.14 -20.24 18.90
C ASN A 324 -5.48 -20.73 17.48
N GLU A 325 -6.72 -20.56 17.08
CA GLU A 325 -7.19 -20.84 15.72
C GLU A 325 -7.04 -19.61 14.83
N VAL A 326 -6.78 -19.84 13.53
CA VAL A 326 -6.73 -18.80 12.51
C VAL A 326 -7.74 -19.14 11.42
N GLY A 327 -8.70 -18.25 11.20
CA GLY A 327 -9.72 -18.34 10.18
C GLY A 327 -9.52 -17.30 9.07
N ASN A 328 -10.14 -17.53 7.91
CA ASN A 328 -10.14 -16.60 6.79
C ASN A 328 -11.17 -15.48 7.02
N HIS A 329 -10.76 -14.22 6.80
CA HIS A 329 -11.62 -13.03 6.86
C HIS A 329 -11.60 -12.22 5.56
N SER A 330 -11.52 -12.88 4.42
CA SER A 330 -11.25 -12.33 3.09
C SER A 330 -9.83 -11.75 2.94
N TRP A 331 -9.51 -11.28 1.73
CA TRP A 331 -8.18 -10.71 1.49
C TRP A 331 -8.01 -9.32 2.11
N ASP A 332 -8.96 -8.38 1.86
CA ASP A 332 -8.89 -7.00 2.36
C ASP A 332 -10.24 -6.39 2.79
N HIS A 333 -11.21 -7.26 3.11
CA HIS A 333 -12.52 -6.91 3.67
C HIS A 333 -13.42 -6.06 2.75
N PRO A 334 -13.55 -6.36 1.44
CA PRO A 334 -14.48 -5.65 0.58
C PRO A 334 -15.92 -6.10 0.84
N LEU A 335 -16.87 -5.30 0.43
CA LEU A 335 -18.27 -5.72 0.42
C LEU A 335 -18.50 -6.76 -0.69
N LEU A 336 -18.39 -8.05 -0.35
CA LEU A 336 -18.45 -9.17 -1.30
C LEU A 336 -19.65 -9.14 -2.23
N THR A 337 -20.82 -8.68 -1.75
CA THR A 337 -22.05 -8.54 -2.54
C THR A 337 -21.97 -7.50 -3.67
N ARG A 338 -20.93 -6.66 -3.69
CA ARG A 338 -20.66 -5.68 -4.76
C ARG A 338 -19.59 -6.14 -5.74
N LEU A 339 -19.02 -7.31 -5.53
CA LEU A 339 -18.00 -7.87 -6.40
C LEU A 339 -18.60 -8.80 -7.46
N SER A 340 -17.90 -8.98 -8.58
CA SER A 340 -18.19 -10.12 -9.46
C SER A 340 -17.79 -11.44 -8.78
N ASN A 341 -18.34 -12.55 -9.24
CA ASN A 341 -18.02 -13.86 -8.69
C ASN A 341 -16.51 -14.13 -8.69
N GLU A 342 -15.80 -13.79 -9.79
CA GLU A 342 -14.36 -13.98 -9.92
C GLU A 342 -13.59 -13.15 -8.87
N LYS A 343 -14.00 -11.90 -8.65
CA LYS A 343 -13.40 -11.05 -7.63
C LYS A 343 -13.70 -11.55 -6.22
N ALA A 344 -14.94 -12.00 -5.97
CA ALA A 344 -15.31 -12.58 -4.68
C ALA A 344 -14.49 -13.86 -4.38
N TYR A 345 -14.24 -14.72 -5.38
CA TYR A 345 -13.34 -15.88 -5.23
C TYR A 345 -11.88 -15.52 -4.96
N GLN A 346 -11.42 -14.36 -5.45
CA GLN A 346 -10.06 -13.88 -5.16
C GLN A 346 -9.90 -13.33 -3.75
N GLU A 347 -11.00 -13.00 -3.09
CA GLU A 347 -11.04 -12.51 -1.72
C GLU A 347 -11.04 -13.66 -0.68
N ILE A 348 -11.44 -14.83 -1.07
CA ILE A 348 -11.56 -16.03 -0.22
C ILE A 348 -10.40 -16.97 -0.46
#